data_fc1b885b3f5c717862d603315789a8a0
#
_entry.id   fc1b885b3f5c717862d603315789a8a0
#
_cell.length_a   1.000
_cell.length_b   1.000
_cell.length_c   1.000
_cell.angle_alpha   90.00
_cell.angle_beta   90.00
_cell.angle_gamma   90.00
#
_symmetry.space_group_name_H-M   'P 1'
#
loop_
_entity.id
_entity.type
_entity.pdbx_description
1 polymer ?
#
loop_
_entity_poly.entity_id
_entity_poly.type
_entity_poly.pdbx_seq_one_letter_code
_entity_poly.pdbx_strand_id
1 'polypeptide(L)'
;MQVWELEPGRLMVAGGFSDLALHHHPAVQVTVGGRGPLAVTCDGDTHDVGRLVVIASGARHAVRSNSDSGALTLYLGLQTPQGVALNTLSRNRGQHPGIWIVEDGQDLAEATAASLDAHGPDAAADFLVDQLCGAQQPGSVHPQLRQAIEVVSSRVPDRIDVASVAGAVALSPDYLGRLCKQQTGVSFSATIRWERLVAAVSYLLDGYSVTDAAHLAGFADGSHANKVCWEMTGATPRELADAVRKTLI
;
A
#
# COMPACT_ATOMS: atom_id res chain seq x y z
N MET A 1 4.20 16.58 -2.48
CA MET A 1 3.96 15.14 -2.52
C MET A 1 3.41 14.82 -3.89
N GLN A 2 3.84 13.73 -4.50
CA GLN A 2 3.37 13.26 -5.81
C GLN A 2 2.76 11.88 -5.63
N VAL A 3 1.76 11.54 -6.44
CA VAL A 3 1.06 10.25 -6.37
C VAL A 3 0.92 9.70 -7.79
N TRP A 4 1.24 8.44 -8.00
CA TRP A 4 1.08 7.73 -9.26
C TRP A 4 0.33 6.42 -9.03
N GLU A 5 -0.73 6.21 -9.76
CA GLU A 5 -1.31 4.89 -9.95
C GLU A 5 -0.50 4.21 -11.05
N LEU A 6 0.13 3.09 -10.70
CA LEU A 6 0.89 2.26 -11.63
C LEU A 6 -0.03 1.14 -12.15
N GLU A 7 0.54 0.05 -12.66
CA GLU A 7 -0.25 -1.12 -13.05
C GLU A 7 -1.22 -1.59 -11.94
N PRO A 8 -2.30 -2.32 -12.28
CA PRO A 8 -3.29 -2.76 -11.32
C PRO A 8 -2.70 -3.35 -10.04
N GLY A 9 -3.09 -2.78 -8.90
CA GLY A 9 -2.61 -3.19 -7.58
C GLY A 9 -1.33 -2.53 -7.11
N ARG A 10 -0.83 -1.50 -7.80
CA ARG A 10 0.34 -0.72 -7.38
C ARG A 10 0.00 0.77 -7.25
N LEU A 11 0.42 1.38 -6.15
CA LEU A 11 0.30 2.81 -5.91
C LEU A 11 1.65 3.34 -5.42
N MET A 12 2.17 4.38 -6.04
CA MET A 12 3.40 5.04 -5.59
C MET A 12 3.11 6.45 -5.11
N VAL A 13 3.75 6.83 -4.02
CA VAL A 13 3.62 8.16 -3.41
C VAL A 13 5.01 8.69 -3.07
N ALA A 14 5.34 9.90 -3.52
CA ALA A 14 6.57 10.59 -3.16
C ALA A 14 6.28 11.89 -2.42
N GLY A 15 6.96 12.14 -1.30
CA GLY A 15 6.83 13.39 -0.55
C GLY A 15 7.23 13.30 0.90
N GLY A 16 7.01 14.39 1.64
CA GLY A 16 7.24 14.44 3.08
C GLY A 16 6.10 13.76 3.84
N PHE A 17 6.43 12.75 4.62
CA PHE A 17 5.53 12.12 5.58
C PHE A 17 6.00 12.48 6.99
N SER A 18 5.58 13.64 7.48
CA SER A 18 6.07 14.11 8.78
C SER A 18 5.34 13.49 9.96
N ASP A 19 4.04 13.22 9.85
CA ASP A 19 3.22 12.83 10.99
C ASP A 19 2.04 11.91 10.63
N LEU A 20 2.30 10.82 9.90
CA LEU A 20 1.26 9.81 9.70
C LEU A 20 0.94 9.13 11.03
N ALA A 21 -0.35 9.00 11.35
CA ALA A 21 -0.79 8.25 12.51
C ALA A 21 -0.50 6.75 12.36
N LEU A 22 -0.46 6.05 13.49
CA LEU A 22 -0.31 4.60 13.52
C LEU A 22 -1.49 3.94 12.79
N HIS A 23 -1.23 3.24 11.69
CA HIS A 23 -2.23 2.66 10.79
C HIS A 23 -1.85 1.24 10.32
N HIS A 24 -2.71 0.62 9.54
CA HIS A 24 -2.43 -0.66 8.87
C HIS A 24 -3.31 -0.80 7.62
N HIS A 25 -2.83 -1.48 6.61
CA HIS A 25 -3.52 -1.69 5.33
C HIS A 25 -3.25 -3.09 4.73
N PRO A 26 -4.09 -3.56 3.78
CA PRO A 26 -3.93 -4.87 3.13
C PRO A 26 -2.78 -4.96 2.13
N ALA A 27 -2.18 -3.85 1.73
CA ALA A 27 -1.04 -3.85 0.82
C ALA A 27 0.29 -4.10 1.54
N VAL A 28 1.29 -4.57 0.81
CA VAL A 28 2.69 -4.47 1.24
C VAL A 28 3.16 -3.05 0.96
N GLN A 29 3.89 -2.47 1.91
CA GLN A 29 4.48 -1.15 1.76
C GLN A 29 5.99 -1.27 1.69
N VAL A 30 6.59 -0.61 0.70
CA VAL A 30 8.04 -0.38 0.61
C VAL A 30 8.27 1.11 0.70
N THR A 31 9.02 1.56 1.72
CA THR A 31 9.33 2.98 1.87
C THR A 31 10.83 3.21 1.77
N VAL A 32 11.19 4.13 0.89
CA VAL A 32 12.55 4.57 0.60
C VAL A 32 12.70 6.00 1.10
N GLY A 33 13.60 6.24 2.05
CA GLY A 33 13.95 7.58 2.51
C GLY A 33 14.73 8.35 1.47
N GLY A 34 14.45 9.64 1.33
CA GLY A 34 15.16 10.54 0.43
C GLY A 34 16.65 10.68 0.79
N ARG A 35 17.05 11.78 1.43
CA ARG A 35 18.46 12.00 1.84
C ARG A 35 18.77 11.61 3.28
N GLY A 36 17.78 11.22 4.05
CA GLY A 36 17.92 10.92 5.48
C GLY A 36 17.28 9.59 5.87
N PRO A 37 17.54 9.16 7.11
CA PRO A 37 16.95 7.94 7.64
C PRO A 37 15.44 8.07 7.81
N LEU A 38 14.77 6.92 7.82
CA LEU A 38 13.39 6.76 8.20
C LEU A 38 13.30 6.36 9.67
N ALA A 39 12.22 6.76 10.33
CA ALA A 39 11.83 6.21 11.61
C ALA A 39 10.51 5.43 11.44
N VAL A 40 10.44 4.25 12.02
CA VAL A 40 9.23 3.41 12.03
C VAL A 40 8.76 3.23 13.46
N THR A 41 7.50 3.55 13.70
CA THR A 41 6.83 3.25 14.97
C THR A 41 6.03 1.97 14.83
N CYS A 42 6.29 0.99 15.69
CA CYS A 42 5.54 -0.26 15.79
C CYS A 42 5.56 -0.75 17.25
N ASP A 43 4.50 -1.45 17.66
CA ASP A 43 4.37 -2.02 19.02
C ASP A 43 4.60 -1.02 20.18
N GLY A 44 4.41 0.27 19.91
CA GLY A 44 4.58 1.36 20.89
C GLY A 44 5.96 2.02 20.90
N ASP A 45 6.94 1.45 20.20
CA ASP A 45 8.31 1.96 20.11
C ASP A 45 8.61 2.54 18.73
N THR A 46 9.55 3.48 18.68
CA THR A 46 10.04 4.09 17.43
C THR A 46 11.49 3.70 17.21
N HIS A 47 11.78 3.19 16.01
CA HIS A 47 13.08 2.70 15.60
C HIS A 47 13.60 3.46 14.40
N ASP A 48 14.88 3.82 14.42
CA ASP A 48 15.57 4.30 13.22
C ASP A 48 15.89 3.10 12.31
N VAL A 49 15.44 3.17 11.04
CA VAL A 49 15.48 2.02 10.14
C VAL A 49 16.33 2.24 8.88
N GLY A 50 17.26 3.19 8.94
CA GLY A 50 18.05 3.53 7.77
C GLY A 50 17.20 4.16 6.67
N ARG A 51 17.46 3.81 5.40
CA ARG A 51 16.77 4.43 4.25
C ARG A 51 15.75 3.55 3.55
N LEU A 52 15.57 2.31 3.97
CA LEU A 52 14.67 1.37 3.29
C LEU A 52 14.02 0.40 4.26
N VAL A 53 12.71 0.36 4.21
CA VAL A 53 11.89 -0.56 5.01
C VAL A 53 10.80 -1.20 4.18
N VAL A 54 10.56 -2.49 4.41
CA VAL A 54 9.45 -3.25 3.82
C VAL A 54 8.49 -3.68 4.94
N ILE A 55 7.22 -3.33 4.78
CA ILE A 55 6.17 -3.55 5.77
C ILE A 55 5.13 -4.50 5.20
N ALA A 56 4.90 -5.62 5.88
CA ALA A 56 3.93 -6.62 5.48
C ALA A 56 2.50 -6.11 5.57
N SER A 57 1.63 -6.66 4.73
CA SER A 57 0.18 -6.48 4.84
C SER A 57 -0.31 -6.72 6.26
N GLY A 58 -1.10 -5.80 6.80
CA GLY A 58 -1.70 -5.88 8.13
C GLY A 58 -0.77 -5.58 9.30
N ALA A 59 0.52 -5.34 9.09
CA ALA A 59 1.40 -4.88 10.14
C ALA A 59 1.03 -3.44 10.56
N ARG A 60 0.92 -3.21 11.87
CA ARG A 60 0.56 -1.91 12.41
C ARG A 60 1.80 -1.04 12.55
N HIS A 61 1.79 0.11 11.88
CA HIS A 61 2.99 0.95 11.77
C HIS A 61 2.65 2.43 11.55
N ALA A 62 3.64 3.28 11.83
CA ALA A 62 3.73 4.63 11.28
C ALA A 62 5.16 4.83 10.76
N VAL A 63 5.30 5.44 9.57
CA VAL A 63 6.60 5.78 9.00
C VAL A 63 6.77 7.28 8.97
N ARG A 64 7.93 7.75 9.42
CA ARG A 64 8.29 9.17 9.39
C ARG A 64 9.60 9.33 8.63
N SER A 65 9.65 10.31 7.74
CA SER A 65 10.90 10.78 7.15
C SER A 65 11.49 11.90 8.01
N ASN A 66 12.73 11.75 8.43
CA ASN A 66 13.43 12.72 9.27
C ASN A 66 14.11 13.84 8.46
N SER A 67 13.86 13.93 7.15
CA SER A 67 14.46 14.93 6.29
C SER A 67 13.46 15.68 5.43
N ASP A 68 13.75 16.92 5.11
CA ASP A 68 13.00 17.73 4.16
C ASP A 68 12.97 17.12 2.73
N SER A 69 13.81 16.13 2.46
CA SER A 69 13.87 15.41 1.18
C SER A 69 12.75 14.38 0.99
N GLY A 70 11.92 14.18 2.00
CA GLY A 70 10.76 13.28 1.91
C GLY A 70 11.12 11.79 1.82
N ALA A 71 10.16 11.02 1.34
CA ALA A 71 10.29 9.59 1.09
C ALA A 71 9.49 9.19 -0.15
N LEU A 72 9.87 8.06 -0.76
CA LEU A 72 9.12 7.36 -1.79
C LEU A 72 8.48 6.14 -1.16
N THR A 73 7.18 5.99 -1.29
CA THR A 73 6.45 4.83 -0.79
C THR A 73 5.73 4.13 -1.92
N LEU A 74 5.98 2.83 -2.07
CA LEU A 74 5.31 1.94 -3.00
C LEU A 74 4.40 0.99 -2.23
N TYR A 75 3.12 0.96 -2.58
CA TYR A 75 2.14 0.00 -2.12
C TYR A 75 1.92 -1.07 -3.19
N LEU A 76 1.96 -2.34 -2.79
CA LEU A 76 1.72 -3.49 -3.68
C LEU A 76 0.59 -4.34 -3.11
N GLY A 77 -0.42 -4.55 -3.94
CA GLY A 77 -1.52 -5.46 -3.62
C GLY A 77 -1.09 -6.92 -3.64
N LEU A 78 -1.73 -7.75 -2.82
CA LEU A 78 -1.45 -9.19 -2.72
C LEU A 78 -2.05 -10.02 -3.87
N GLN A 79 -2.74 -9.41 -4.84
CA GLN A 79 -3.08 -10.02 -6.11
C GLN A 79 -1.86 -10.13 -7.05
N THR A 80 -0.80 -9.35 -6.79
CA THR A 80 0.43 -9.38 -7.59
C THR A 80 1.43 -10.40 -7.03
N PRO A 81 2.17 -11.15 -7.88
CA PRO A 81 3.21 -12.08 -7.43
C PRO A 81 4.29 -11.41 -6.58
N GLN A 82 4.65 -10.18 -6.94
CA GLN A 82 5.66 -9.37 -6.24
C GLN A 82 5.17 -8.95 -4.84
N GLY A 83 3.91 -8.53 -4.72
CA GLY A 83 3.31 -8.19 -3.43
C GLY A 83 3.31 -9.39 -2.48
N VAL A 84 3.02 -10.59 -3.00
CA VAL A 84 3.11 -11.84 -2.22
C VAL A 84 4.52 -12.15 -1.78
N ALA A 85 5.50 -12.03 -2.70
CA ALA A 85 6.90 -12.29 -2.39
C ALA A 85 7.41 -11.35 -1.30
N LEU A 86 7.19 -10.06 -1.43
CA LEU A 86 7.60 -9.07 -0.44
C LEU A 86 6.88 -9.21 0.89
N ASN A 87 5.58 -9.58 0.87
CA ASN A 87 4.83 -9.88 2.10
C ASN A 87 5.45 -11.06 2.87
N THR A 88 5.85 -12.10 2.14
CA THR A 88 6.51 -13.28 2.72
C THR A 88 7.90 -12.93 3.24
N LEU A 89 8.67 -12.19 2.47
CA LEU A 89 10.02 -11.74 2.86
C LEU A 89 9.98 -10.87 4.12
N SER A 90 9.11 -9.87 4.18
CA SER A 90 9.04 -8.98 5.33
C SER A 90 8.58 -9.70 6.61
N ARG A 91 7.75 -10.75 6.49
CA ARG A 91 7.37 -11.60 7.63
C ARG A 91 8.50 -12.51 8.09
N ASN A 92 9.31 -13.02 7.16
CA ASN A 92 10.38 -13.99 7.47
C ASN A 92 11.69 -13.29 7.88
N ARG A 93 11.97 -12.11 7.35
CA ARG A 93 13.21 -11.34 7.60
C ARG A 93 13.00 -10.16 8.54
N GLY A 94 11.76 -9.87 8.93
CA GLY A 94 11.44 -8.72 9.76
C GLY A 94 12.09 -8.79 11.13
N GLN A 95 12.77 -7.72 11.53
CA GLN A 95 13.31 -7.51 12.87
C GLN A 95 12.20 -7.25 13.90
N HIS A 96 11.04 -6.74 13.41
CA HIS A 96 9.79 -6.60 14.16
C HIS A 96 8.66 -7.32 13.41
N PRO A 97 7.51 -7.63 14.04
CA PRO A 97 6.42 -8.37 13.41
C PRO A 97 5.94 -7.75 12.09
N GLY A 98 6.34 -8.34 10.96
CA GLY A 98 6.00 -7.88 9.62
C GLY A 98 6.74 -6.61 9.16
N ILE A 99 7.81 -6.20 9.81
CA ILE A 99 8.64 -5.05 9.43
C ILE A 99 10.07 -5.50 9.19
N TRP A 100 10.49 -5.45 7.93
CA TRP A 100 11.82 -5.79 7.50
C TRP A 100 12.62 -4.53 7.20
N ILE A 101 13.62 -4.25 8.03
CA ILE A 101 14.62 -3.21 7.82
C ILE A 101 15.68 -3.76 6.86
N VAL A 102 15.92 -3.09 5.75
CA VAL A 102 16.90 -3.52 4.76
C VAL A 102 18.24 -2.89 5.11
N GLU A 103 19.20 -3.72 5.59
CA GLU A 103 20.48 -3.25 6.15
C GLU A 103 21.32 -2.43 5.15
N ASP A 104 21.44 -2.90 3.89
CA ASP A 104 22.17 -2.21 2.82
C ASP A 104 21.24 -1.31 1.96
N GLY A 105 20.19 -0.76 2.59
CA GLY A 105 19.15 0.00 1.89
C GLY A 105 19.59 1.35 1.31
N GLN A 106 20.78 1.87 1.64
CA GLN A 106 21.22 3.18 1.17
C GLN A 106 21.48 3.19 -0.34
N ASP A 107 22.28 2.27 -0.84
CA ASP A 107 22.63 2.20 -2.27
C ASP A 107 21.38 1.93 -3.12
N LEU A 108 20.51 1.04 -2.63
CA LEU A 108 19.25 0.74 -3.29
C LEU A 108 18.30 1.95 -3.29
N ALA A 109 18.27 2.73 -2.23
CA ALA A 109 17.48 3.95 -2.15
C ALA A 109 17.97 5.00 -3.16
N GLU A 110 19.29 5.18 -3.30
CA GLU A 110 19.88 6.11 -4.26
C GLU A 110 19.63 5.67 -5.71
N ALA A 111 19.83 4.39 -6.01
CA ALA A 111 19.56 3.83 -7.32
C ALA A 111 18.06 3.91 -7.70
N THR A 112 17.16 3.70 -6.73
CA THR A 112 15.70 3.86 -6.96
C THR A 112 15.35 5.31 -7.28
N ALA A 113 15.91 6.28 -6.56
CA ALA A 113 15.68 7.70 -6.83
C ALA A 113 16.22 8.08 -8.21
N ALA A 114 17.42 7.62 -8.58
CA ALA A 114 17.99 7.84 -9.90
C ALA A 114 17.14 7.21 -11.03
N SER A 115 16.58 6.02 -10.79
CA SER A 115 15.65 5.38 -11.74
C SER A 115 14.37 6.17 -11.91
N LEU A 116 13.82 6.71 -10.82
CA LEU A 116 12.62 7.56 -10.86
C LEU A 116 12.85 8.80 -11.71
N ASP A 117 13.98 9.49 -11.50
CA ASP A 117 14.34 10.71 -12.23
C ASP A 117 14.61 10.45 -13.73
N ALA A 118 15.23 9.32 -14.06
CA ALA A 118 15.65 9.00 -15.42
C ALA A 118 14.58 8.30 -16.25
N HIS A 119 13.76 7.44 -15.65
CA HIS A 119 12.89 6.48 -16.33
C HIS A 119 11.43 6.52 -15.87
N GLY A 120 11.13 7.31 -14.83
CA GLY A 120 9.78 7.46 -14.28
C GLY A 120 9.38 6.42 -13.24
N PRO A 121 8.12 6.53 -12.74
CA PRO A 121 7.68 5.80 -11.56
C PRO A 121 7.54 4.28 -11.77
N ASP A 122 7.10 3.83 -12.94
CA ASP A 122 6.98 2.39 -13.24
C ASP A 122 8.33 1.69 -13.21
N ALA A 123 9.32 2.26 -13.90
CA ALA A 123 10.68 1.71 -13.96
C ALA A 123 11.36 1.71 -12.58
N ALA A 124 11.12 2.76 -11.76
CA ALA A 124 11.63 2.82 -10.40
C ALA A 124 10.99 1.76 -9.50
N ALA A 125 9.67 1.54 -9.64
CA ALA A 125 8.95 0.50 -8.91
C ALA A 125 9.45 -0.89 -9.27
N ASP A 126 9.56 -1.19 -10.56
CA ASP A 126 10.05 -2.50 -11.04
C ASP A 126 11.46 -2.76 -10.57
N PHE A 127 12.36 -1.79 -10.74
CA PHE A 127 13.74 -1.87 -10.26
C PHE A 127 13.80 -2.19 -8.76
N LEU A 128 13.08 -1.43 -7.93
CA LEU A 128 13.07 -1.59 -6.47
C LEU A 128 12.56 -2.98 -6.07
N VAL A 129 11.47 -3.42 -6.69
CA VAL A 129 10.85 -4.73 -6.41
C VAL A 129 11.76 -5.87 -6.83
N ASP A 130 12.36 -5.80 -8.00
CA ASP A 130 13.27 -6.83 -8.51
C ASP A 130 14.52 -6.97 -7.64
N GLN A 131 15.09 -5.86 -7.16
CA GLN A 131 16.23 -5.89 -6.25
C GLN A 131 15.86 -6.51 -4.88
N LEU A 132 14.69 -6.18 -4.33
CA LEU A 132 14.23 -6.71 -3.05
C LEU A 132 13.83 -8.18 -3.11
N CYS A 133 13.19 -8.62 -4.19
CA CYS A 133 12.80 -10.01 -4.40
C CYS A 133 14.01 -10.90 -4.77
N GLY A 134 14.98 -10.35 -5.52
CA GLY A 134 16.13 -11.13 -6.02
C GLY A 134 15.70 -12.37 -6.80
N ALA A 135 16.45 -13.46 -6.64
CA ALA A 135 16.15 -14.76 -7.27
C ALA A 135 15.06 -15.58 -6.54
N GLN A 136 14.37 -15.01 -5.56
CA GLN A 136 13.32 -15.75 -4.84
C GLN A 136 12.10 -15.96 -5.73
N GLN A 137 11.63 -17.20 -5.76
CA GLN A 137 10.36 -17.50 -6.43
C GLN A 137 9.21 -16.75 -5.72
N PRO A 138 8.33 -16.09 -6.48
CA PRO A 138 7.18 -15.42 -5.91
C PRO A 138 6.37 -16.41 -5.07
N GLY A 139 6.04 -16.03 -3.84
CA GLY A 139 5.11 -16.80 -3.02
C GLY A 139 3.76 -16.93 -3.73
N SER A 140 3.05 -18.04 -3.56
CA SER A 140 1.74 -18.20 -4.14
C SER A 140 0.64 -17.82 -3.15
N VAL A 141 -0.16 -16.85 -3.49
CA VAL A 141 -1.49 -16.66 -2.86
C VAL A 141 -2.42 -17.76 -3.37
N HIS A 142 -3.31 -18.21 -2.50
CA HIS A 142 -4.36 -19.15 -2.89
C HIS A 142 -5.10 -18.61 -4.14
N PRO A 143 -5.24 -19.40 -5.23
CA PRO A 143 -5.78 -18.89 -6.50
C PRO A 143 -7.15 -18.20 -6.36
N GLN A 144 -8.05 -18.76 -5.54
CA GLN A 144 -9.37 -18.16 -5.31
C GLN A 144 -9.30 -16.88 -4.48
N LEU A 145 -8.30 -16.70 -3.58
CA LEU A 145 -8.13 -15.43 -2.88
C LEU A 145 -7.65 -14.35 -3.83
N ARG A 146 -6.67 -14.67 -4.70
CA ARG A 146 -6.22 -13.75 -5.75
C ARG A 146 -7.39 -13.34 -6.65
N GLN A 147 -8.15 -14.32 -7.16
CA GLN A 147 -9.34 -14.06 -7.97
C GLN A 147 -10.38 -13.22 -7.22
N ALA A 148 -10.58 -13.44 -5.91
CA ALA A 148 -11.49 -12.64 -5.10
C ALA A 148 -11.04 -11.18 -5.00
N ILE A 149 -9.74 -10.91 -4.87
CA ILE A 149 -9.20 -9.55 -4.86
C ILE A 149 -9.38 -8.89 -6.24
N GLU A 150 -9.07 -9.61 -7.33
CA GLU A 150 -9.29 -9.15 -8.70
C GLU A 150 -10.78 -8.82 -8.97
N VAL A 151 -11.71 -9.63 -8.45
CA VAL A 151 -13.15 -9.36 -8.52
C VAL A 151 -13.51 -8.06 -7.79
N VAL A 152 -12.90 -7.79 -6.63
CA VAL A 152 -13.12 -6.52 -5.91
C VAL A 152 -12.63 -5.36 -6.74
N SER A 153 -11.36 -5.37 -7.19
CA SER A 153 -10.76 -4.28 -7.97
C SER A 153 -11.55 -3.99 -9.25
N SER A 154 -12.05 -5.04 -9.95
CA SER A 154 -12.82 -4.87 -11.18
C SER A 154 -14.25 -4.37 -10.97
N ARG A 155 -14.81 -4.48 -9.76
CA ARG A 155 -16.20 -4.10 -9.46
C ARG A 155 -16.35 -2.80 -8.68
N VAL A 156 -15.26 -2.23 -8.14
CA VAL A 156 -15.34 -0.88 -7.58
C VAL A 156 -15.69 0.08 -8.72
N PRO A 157 -16.72 0.92 -8.58
CA PRO A 157 -17.38 1.40 -7.35
C PRO A 157 -18.68 0.68 -6.94
N ASP A 158 -19.06 -0.41 -7.57
CA ASP A 158 -20.33 -1.09 -7.29
C ASP A 158 -20.53 -1.47 -5.80
N ARG A 159 -21.76 -1.81 -5.45
CA ARG A 159 -22.02 -2.39 -4.13
C ARG A 159 -21.40 -3.79 -4.04
N ILE A 160 -20.27 -3.86 -3.35
CA ILE A 160 -19.51 -5.09 -3.12
C ILE A 160 -19.61 -5.46 -1.66
N ASP A 161 -20.03 -6.69 -1.37
CA ASP A 161 -19.95 -7.31 -0.06
C ASP A 161 -19.20 -8.65 -0.12
N VAL A 162 -18.79 -9.14 1.04
CA VAL A 162 -18.00 -10.38 1.15
C VAL A 162 -18.77 -11.59 0.57
N ALA A 163 -20.09 -11.63 0.72
CA ALA A 163 -20.90 -12.75 0.28
C ALA A 163 -20.95 -12.84 -1.26
N SER A 164 -21.15 -11.70 -1.93
CA SER A 164 -21.18 -11.62 -3.39
C SER A 164 -19.86 -11.99 -4.02
N VAL A 165 -18.73 -11.57 -3.42
CA VAL A 165 -17.40 -11.94 -3.90
C VAL A 165 -17.10 -13.41 -3.65
N ALA A 166 -17.41 -13.92 -2.45
CA ALA A 166 -17.23 -15.34 -2.12
C ALA A 166 -18.00 -16.25 -3.10
N GLY A 167 -19.25 -15.89 -3.41
CA GLY A 167 -20.04 -16.60 -4.42
C GLY A 167 -19.41 -16.58 -5.81
N ALA A 168 -18.82 -15.45 -6.23
CA ALA A 168 -18.16 -15.31 -7.54
C ALA A 168 -16.93 -16.21 -7.69
N VAL A 169 -16.27 -16.59 -6.59
CA VAL A 169 -15.09 -17.46 -6.59
C VAL A 169 -15.38 -18.87 -6.02
N ALA A 170 -16.66 -19.26 -5.94
CA ALA A 170 -17.13 -20.55 -5.44
C ALA A 170 -16.63 -20.89 -4.01
N LEU A 171 -16.57 -19.89 -3.12
CA LEU A 171 -16.27 -20.05 -1.69
C LEU A 171 -17.45 -19.63 -0.83
N SER A 172 -17.48 -20.13 0.42
CA SER A 172 -18.35 -19.53 1.44
C SER A 172 -17.71 -18.24 1.99
N PRO A 173 -18.52 -17.25 2.45
CA PRO A 173 -18.01 -16.02 3.06
C PRO A 173 -17.06 -16.28 4.23
N ASP A 174 -17.37 -17.24 5.09
CA ASP A 174 -16.54 -17.62 6.24
C ASP A 174 -15.18 -18.20 5.81
N TYR A 175 -15.18 -19.05 4.79
CA TYR A 175 -13.95 -19.62 4.28
C TYR A 175 -13.06 -18.55 3.62
N LEU A 176 -13.64 -17.69 2.78
CA LEU A 176 -12.93 -16.56 2.20
C LEU A 176 -12.34 -15.64 3.27
N GLY A 177 -13.11 -15.34 4.33
CA GLY A 177 -12.64 -14.53 5.47
C GLY A 177 -11.45 -15.14 6.19
N ARG A 178 -11.51 -16.45 6.52
CA ARG A 178 -10.40 -17.18 7.16
C ARG A 178 -9.17 -17.26 6.26
N LEU A 179 -9.35 -17.58 4.99
CA LEU A 179 -8.27 -17.69 4.01
C LEU A 179 -7.55 -16.35 3.84
N CYS A 180 -8.32 -15.26 3.70
CA CYS A 180 -7.76 -13.92 3.62
C CYS A 180 -6.96 -13.58 4.89
N LYS A 181 -7.54 -13.77 6.07
CA LYS A 181 -6.86 -13.47 7.34
C LYS A 181 -5.57 -14.27 7.52
N GLN A 182 -5.58 -15.54 7.13
CA GLN A 182 -4.41 -16.41 7.22
C GLN A 182 -3.27 -15.96 6.29
N GLN A 183 -3.59 -15.59 5.06
CA GLN A 183 -2.58 -15.25 4.05
C GLN A 183 -2.12 -13.79 4.10
N THR A 184 -3.02 -12.88 4.43
CA THR A 184 -2.76 -11.44 4.36
C THR A 184 -2.61 -10.76 5.73
N GLY A 185 -3.06 -11.40 6.79
CA GLY A 185 -3.09 -10.80 8.12
C GLY A 185 -4.28 -9.87 8.38
N VAL A 186 -5.10 -9.58 7.36
CA VAL A 186 -6.27 -8.66 7.45
C VAL A 186 -7.58 -9.36 7.10
N SER A 187 -8.71 -8.74 7.41
CA SER A 187 -10.03 -9.23 6.99
C SER A 187 -10.28 -8.93 5.52
N PHE A 188 -11.09 -9.76 4.85
CA PHE A 188 -11.46 -9.49 3.44
C PHE A 188 -12.25 -8.19 3.28
N SER A 189 -13.03 -7.79 4.28
CA SER A 189 -13.68 -6.46 4.30
C SER A 189 -12.67 -5.30 4.32
N ALA A 190 -11.50 -5.47 4.92
CA ALA A 190 -10.43 -4.47 4.85
C ALA A 190 -9.86 -4.36 3.44
N THR A 191 -9.73 -5.48 2.71
CA THR A 191 -9.32 -5.49 1.31
C THR A 191 -10.32 -4.71 0.44
N ILE A 192 -11.64 -4.93 0.61
CA ILE A 192 -12.65 -4.15 -0.12
C ILE A 192 -12.51 -2.64 0.16
N ARG A 193 -12.29 -2.25 1.41
CA ARG A 193 -12.12 -0.83 1.77
C ARG A 193 -10.84 -0.23 1.19
N TRP A 194 -9.78 -1.03 1.12
CA TRP A 194 -8.51 -0.61 0.51
C TRP A 194 -8.66 -0.36 -1.00
N GLU A 195 -9.29 -1.28 -1.74
CA GLU A 195 -9.53 -1.11 -3.17
C GLU A 195 -10.40 0.14 -3.46
N ARG A 196 -11.41 0.41 -2.60
CA ARG A 196 -12.16 1.69 -2.69
C ARG A 196 -11.29 2.91 -2.42
N LEU A 197 -10.35 2.82 -1.47
CA LEU A 197 -9.44 3.93 -1.19
C LEU A 197 -8.50 4.19 -2.38
N VAL A 198 -7.96 3.14 -2.99
CA VAL A 198 -7.14 3.24 -4.22
C VAL A 198 -7.96 3.88 -5.35
N ALA A 199 -9.19 3.41 -5.59
CA ALA A 199 -10.07 4.01 -6.59
C ALA A 199 -10.39 5.50 -6.30
N ALA A 200 -10.57 5.88 -5.03
CA ALA A 200 -10.76 7.29 -4.67
C ALA A 200 -9.52 8.13 -4.99
N VAL A 201 -8.32 7.59 -4.79
CA VAL A 201 -7.06 8.27 -5.18
C VAL A 201 -6.99 8.43 -6.70
N SER A 202 -7.37 7.43 -7.48
CA SER A 202 -7.46 7.52 -8.94
C SER A 202 -8.38 8.65 -9.39
N TYR A 203 -9.60 8.73 -8.82
CA TYR A 203 -10.51 9.85 -9.12
C TYR A 203 -9.96 11.22 -8.71
N LEU A 204 -9.18 11.30 -7.62
CA LEU A 204 -8.50 12.54 -7.25
C LEU A 204 -7.43 12.94 -8.29
N LEU A 205 -6.70 11.97 -8.85
CA LEU A 205 -5.74 12.17 -9.94
C LEU A 205 -6.43 12.66 -11.22
N ASP A 206 -7.65 12.19 -11.48
CA ASP A 206 -8.51 12.66 -12.58
C ASP A 206 -9.13 14.05 -12.32
N GLY A 207 -8.85 14.67 -11.18
CA GLY A 207 -9.28 16.03 -10.85
C GLY A 207 -10.64 16.15 -10.15
N TYR A 208 -11.26 15.05 -9.74
CA TYR A 208 -12.50 15.07 -8.96
C TYR A 208 -12.32 15.70 -7.58
N SER A 209 -13.40 16.22 -7.00
CA SER A 209 -13.39 16.69 -5.63
C SER A 209 -13.27 15.50 -4.65
N VAL A 210 -12.82 15.75 -3.40
CA VAL A 210 -12.76 14.73 -2.35
C VAL A 210 -14.12 14.05 -2.15
N THR A 211 -15.20 14.84 -2.20
CA THR A 211 -16.57 14.31 -2.02
C THR A 211 -16.98 13.44 -3.20
N ASP A 212 -16.74 13.88 -4.43
CA ASP A 212 -17.08 13.13 -5.63
C ASP A 212 -16.24 11.85 -5.74
N ALA A 213 -14.92 11.94 -5.49
CA ALA A 213 -14.01 10.80 -5.49
C ALA A 213 -14.44 9.74 -4.46
N ALA A 214 -14.82 10.13 -3.25
CA ALA A 214 -15.34 9.20 -2.24
C ALA A 214 -16.65 8.52 -2.69
N HIS A 215 -17.56 9.29 -3.29
CA HIS A 215 -18.83 8.75 -3.78
C HIS A 215 -18.62 7.79 -4.95
N LEU A 216 -17.82 8.19 -5.95
CA LEU A 216 -17.49 7.39 -7.12
C LEU A 216 -16.72 6.11 -6.75
N ALA A 217 -15.92 6.14 -5.68
CA ALA A 217 -15.24 4.96 -5.14
C ALA A 217 -16.15 4.03 -4.29
N GLY A 218 -17.45 4.36 -4.16
CA GLY A 218 -18.44 3.51 -3.48
C GLY A 218 -18.41 3.60 -1.95
N PHE A 219 -17.89 4.70 -1.36
CA PHE A 219 -18.07 4.97 0.06
C PHE A 219 -19.50 5.41 0.35
N ALA A 220 -20.03 4.99 1.50
CA ALA A 220 -21.41 5.31 1.88
C ALA A 220 -21.62 6.81 2.09
N ASP A 221 -20.62 7.48 2.67
CA ASP A 221 -20.61 8.92 2.92
C ASP A 221 -19.16 9.40 3.19
N GLY A 222 -18.99 10.72 3.27
CA GLY A 222 -17.68 11.36 3.53
C GLY A 222 -17.06 10.99 4.88
N SER A 223 -17.89 10.73 5.91
CA SER A 223 -17.40 10.32 7.23
C SER A 223 -16.82 8.92 7.19
N HIS A 224 -17.46 8.01 6.46
CA HIS A 224 -16.94 6.66 6.21
C HIS A 224 -15.62 6.71 5.42
N ALA A 225 -15.56 7.50 4.35
CA ALA A 225 -14.33 7.69 3.58
C ALA A 225 -13.19 8.25 4.45
N ASN A 226 -13.48 9.26 5.28
CA ASN A 226 -12.50 9.86 6.18
C ASN A 226 -11.95 8.84 7.20
N LYS A 227 -12.84 8.05 7.81
CA LYS A 227 -12.44 7.00 8.77
C LYS A 227 -11.54 5.95 8.11
N VAL A 228 -11.92 5.44 6.94
CA VAL A 228 -11.14 4.43 6.20
C VAL A 228 -9.79 4.99 5.76
N CYS A 229 -9.75 6.21 5.24
CA CYS A 229 -8.52 6.88 4.86
C CYS A 229 -7.56 6.97 6.04
N TRP A 230 -8.03 7.48 7.18
CA TRP A 230 -7.23 7.59 8.40
C TRP A 230 -6.73 6.23 8.92
N GLU A 231 -7.63 5.22 8.99
CA GLU A 231 -7.28 3.87 9.46
C GLU A 231 -6.21 3.19 8.59
N MET A 232 -6.18 3.50 7.28
CA MET A 232 -5.34 2.78 6.31
C MET A 232 -4.11 3.54 5.82
N THR A 233 -4.06 4.87 6.02
CA THR A 233 -2.94 5.70 5.56
C THR A 233 -2.35 6.58 6.66
N GLY A 234 -3.04 6.70 7.79
CA GLY A 234 -2.66 7.65 8.84
C GLY A 234 -2.86 9.12 8.45
N ALA A 235 -3.49 9.39 7.30
CA ALA A 235 -3.76 10.72 6.76
C ALA A 235 -5.26 10.93 6.51
N THR A 236 -5.68 12.19 6.42
CA THR A 236 -7.04 12.56 6.02
C THR A 236 -7.20 12.57 4.50
N PRO A 237 -8.42 12.43 3.95
CA PRO A 237 -8.68 12.56 2.52
C PRO A 237 -8.24 13.91 1.94
N ARG A 238 -8.29 14.97 2.74
CA ARG A 238 -7.83 16.31 2.34
C ARG A 238 -6.33 16.36 2.15
N GLU A 239 -5.56 15.78 3.08
CA GLU A 239 -4.11 15.69 2.97
C GLU A 239 -3.69 14.86 1.75
N LEU A 240 -4.39 13.75 1.46
CA LEU A 240 -4.18 12.98 0.23
C LEU A 240 -4.52 13.81 -1.03
N ALA A 241 -5.64 14.52 -1.04
CA ALA A 241 -6.03 15.36 -2.18
C ALA A 241 -5.05 16.51 -2.42
N ASP A 242 -4.56 17.14 -1.36
CA ASP A 242 -3.54 18.20 -1.46
C ASP A 242 -2.20 17.64 -1.98
N ALA A 243 -1.92 16.39 -1.68
CA ALA A 243 -0.79 15.67 -2.23
C ALA A 243 -0.93 15.42 -3.75
N VAL A 244 -2.07 14.89 -4.15
CA VAL A 244 -2.39 14.59 -5.56
C VAL A 244 -2.33 15.87 -6.41
N ARG A 245 -2.92 16.97 -5.95
CA ARG A 245 -2.89 18.26 -6.68
C ARG A 245 -1.49 18.77 -6.97
N LYS A 246 -0.53 18.53 -6.07
CA LYS A 246 0.89 18.89 -6.27
C LYS A 246 1.59 18.01 -7.31
N THR A 247 0.98 16.89 -7.70
CA THR A 247 1.47 16.01 -8.77
C THR A 247 1.09 16.51 -10.15
N LEU A 248 -0.04 17.22 -10.24
CA LEU A 248 -0.62 17.69 -11.52
C LEU A 248 -0.06 19.05 -11.98
N ILE A 249 0.82 19.69 -11.21
CA ILE A 249 1.52 20.94 -11.51
C ILE A 249 2.98 20.68 -11.84
#